data_8e47a4191bf3c4c18fa600384145735d
#
_entry.id   8e47a4191bf3c4c18fa600384145735d
#
_cell.length_a   1.000
_cell.length_b   1.000
_cell.length_c   1.000
_cell.angle_alpha   90.00
_cell.angle_beta   90.00
_cell.angle_gamma   90.00
#
_symmetry.space_group_name_H-M   'P 1'
#
loop_
_entity.id
_entity.type
_entity.pdbx_description
1 polymer ?
#
loop_
_entity_poly.entity_id
_entity_poly.type
_entity_poly.pdbx_seq_one_letter_code
_entity_poly.pdbx_strand_id
1 'polypeptide(L)'
;MIKIVDGDLLETEADIVAHQVNCRGAFNSGVAKSIREYDYGVYQDYVKFCRGRTPVSLLGTVRYFQSNVNARIYASLFAQDAYGYGKQYTDIRALEKCFMDLRQYADLYEAMYHRKLSIAMPYKIGCVRG
;
A
#
# COMPACT_ATOMS: atom_id res chain seq x y z
N MET A 1 -15.89 -1.07 0.25
CA MET A 1 -15.85 -1.73 1.57
C MET A 1 -14.41 -2.09 1.93
N ILE A 2 -14.00 -1.73 3.12
CA ILE A 2 -12.66 -2.06 3.62
C ILE A 2 -12.73 -3.36 4.41
N LYS A 3 -11.81 -4.28 4.10
CA LYS A 3 -11.71 -5.56 4.77
C LYS A 3 -10.33 -5.70 5.40
N ILE A 4 -10.28 -5.98 6.69
CA ILE A 4 -9.04 -6.24 7.39
C ILE A 4 -8.78 -7.75 7.35
N VAL A 5 -7.61 -8.12 6.84
CA VAL A 5 -7.27 -9.52 6.62
C VAL A 5 -6.24 -9.99 7.66
N ASP A 6 -6.63 -11.02 8.40
CA ASP A 6 -5.74 -11.71 9.33
C ASP A 6 -5.40 -13.04 8.67
N GLY A 7 -4.20 -13.14 8.14
CA GLY A 7 -3.77 -14.29 7.36
C GLY A 7 -3.10 -13.82 6.08
N ASP A 8 -3.21 -14.62 5.02
CA ASP A 8 -2.56 -14.28 3.76
C ASP A 8 -3.36 -13.24 3.00
N LEU A 9 -2.85 -12.02 3.02
CA LEU A 9 -3.45 -10.89 2.32
C LEU A 9 -3.57 -11.15 0.81
N LEU A 10 -2.66 -11.94 0.25
CA LEU A 10 -2.62 -12.19 -1.20
C LEU A 10 -3.69 -13.18 -1.66
N GLU A 11 -4.31 -13.90 -0.74
CA GLU A 11 -5.40 -14.79 -1.06
C GLU A 11 -6.76 -14.10 -1.08
N THR A 12 -6.81 -12.82 -0.74
CA THR A 12 -8.07 -12.08 -0.77
C THR A 12 -8.56 -11.88 -2.21
N GLU A 13 -9.87 -11.76 -2.35
CA GLU A 13 -10.49 -11.43 -3.63
C GLU A 13 -10.80 -9.94 -3.77
N ALA A 14 -10.29 -9.12 -2.86
CA ALA A 14 -10.52 -7.68 -2.92
C ALA A 14 -9.93 -7.07 -4.18
N ASP A 15 -10.55 -6.00 -4.64
CA ASP A 15 -10.09 -5.26 -5.82
C ASP A 15 -8.78 -4.54 -5.57
N ILE A 16 -8.63 -3.98 -4.38
CA ILE A 16 -7.42 -3.26 -3.97
C ILE A 16 -6.80 -3.96 -2.77
N VAL A 17 -5.50 -4.22 -2.85
CA VAL A 17 -4.71 -4.65 -1.71
C VAL A 17 -3.86 -3.47 -1.29
N ALA A 18 -4.10 -2.95 -0.10
CA ALA A 18 -3.38 -1.80 0.44
C ALA A 18 -2.43 -2.24 1.52
N HIS A 19 -1.22 -1.73 1.50
CA HIS A 19 -0.24 -2.03 2.53
C HIS A 19 0.68 -0.83 2.76
N GLN A 20 1.25 -0.78 3.95
CA GLN A 20 2.13 0.31 4.33
C GLN A 20 3.53 0.08 3.78
N VAL A 21 4.14 1.14 3.25
CA VAL A 21 5.51 1.09 2.73
C VAL A 21 6.31 2.25 3.31
N ASN A 22 7.63 2.12 3.23
CA ASN A 22 8.52 3.22 3.61
C ASN A 22 8.80 4.12 2.41
N CYS A 23 9.39 5.27 2.68
CA CYS A 23 9.68 6.28 1.66
C CYS A 23 11.11 6.17 1.10
N ARG A 24 11.80 5.07 1.36
CA ARG A 24 13.22 4.92 1.04
C ARG A 24 13.52 3.82 0.04
N GLY A 25 12.52 3.26 -0.58
CA GLY A 25 12.71 2.25 -1.61
C GLY A 25 12.99 0.85 -1.10
N ALA A 26 12.80 0.58 0.17
CA ALA A 26 13.01 -0.75 0.74
C ALA A 26 11.70 -1.53 0.84
N PHE A 27 11.70 -2.74 0.32
CA PHE A 27 10.49 -3.56 0.16
C PHE A 27 10.82 -5.00 0.56
N ASN A 28 11.53 -5.14 1.69
CA ASN A 28 12.23 -6.39 2.00
C ASN A 28 11.69 -7.15 3.20
N SER A 29 10.62 -6.70 3.82
CA SER A 29 10.12 -7.40 5.01
C SER A 29 8.60 -7.37 5.08
N GLY A 30 8.04 -8.29 5.86
CA GLY A 30 6.62 -8.35 6.13
C GLY A 30 5.78 -8.53 4.88
N VAL A 31 4.67 -7.83 4.84
CA VAL A 31 3.70 -7.90 3.74
C VAL A 31 4.33 -7.47 2.41
N ALA A 32 5.19 -6.46 2.43
CA ALA A 32 5.85 -5.98 1.22
C ALA A 32 6.69 -7.08 0.57
N LYS A 33 7.43 -7.83 1.37
CA LYS A 33 8.23 -8.94 0.85
C LYS A 33 7.35 -10.00 0.20
N SER A 34 6.24 -10.34 0.82
CA SER A 34 5.31 -11.32 0.28
C SER A 34 4.72 -10.85 -1.05
N ILE A 35 4.37 -9.58 -1.14
CA ILE A 35 3.85 -9.01 -2.39
C ILE A 35 4.91 -9.06 -3.48
N ARG A 36 6.15 -8.71 -3.15
CA ARG A 36 7.26 -8.73 -4.10
C ARG A 36 7.47 -10.13 -4.67
N GLU A 37 7.38 -11.14 -3.83
CA GLU A 37 7.56 -12.52 -4.26
C GLU A 37 6.40 -13.01 -5.11
N TYR A 38 5.21 -12.53 -4.82
CA TYR A 38 4.00 -12.93 -5.55
C TYR A 38 3.86 -12.20 -6.89
N ASP A 39 4.19 -10.91 -6.93
CA ASP A 39 4.05 -10.08 -8.13
C ASP A 39 5.18 -9.07 -8.15
N TYR A 40 6.25 -9.42 -8.81
CA TYR A 40 7.46 -8.61 -8.85
C TYR A 40 7.24 -7.23 -9.49
N GLY A 41 6.25 -7.11 -10.37
CA GLY A 41 5.91 -5.85 -11.01
C GLY A 41 5.51 -4.76 -10.02
N VAL A 42 4.89 -5.15 -8.91
CA VAL A 42 4.53 -4.21 -7.85
C VAL A 42 5.78 -3.57 -7.26
N TYR A 43 6.78 -4.40 -6.97
CA TYR A 43 8.05 -3.93 -6.43
C TYR A 43 8.77 -3.01 -7.41
N GLN A 44 8.81 -3.39 -8.68
CA GLN A 44 9.46 -2.59 -9.72
C GLN A 44 8.80 -1.22 -9.83
N ASP A 45 7.48 -1.18 -9.82
CA ASP A 45 6.73 0.08 -9.87
C ASP A 45 7.01 0.95 -8.64
N TYR A 46 7.03 0.33 -7.46
CA TYR A 46 7.31 1.03 -6.22
C TYR A 46 8.70 1.68 -6.25
N VAL A 47 9.71 0.93 -6.63
CA VAL A 47 11.08 1.46 -6.70
C VAL A 47 11.16 2.58 -7.73
N LYS A 48 10.55 2.40 -8.88
CA LYS A 48 10.53 3.42 -9.93
C LYS A 48 9.84 4.69 -9.44
N PHE A 49 8.75 4.54 -8.72
CA PHE A 49 8.02 5.68 -8.17
C PHE A 49 8.84 6.44 -7.12
N CYS A 50 9.60 5.73 -6.30
CA CYS A 50 10.46 6.35 -5.29
C CYS A 50 11.64 7.09 -5.91
N ARG A 51 12.08 6.66 -7.09
CA ARG A 51 13.26 7.21 -7.72
C ARG A 51 13.04 8.69 -8.08
N GLY A 52 13.97 9.53 -7.63
CA GLY A 52 13.88 10.95 -7.90
C GLY A 52 12.91 11.72 -7.00
N ARG A 53 12.29 11.05 -6.05
CA ARG A 53 11.40 11.68 -5.07
C ARG A 53 12.03 11.63 -3.69
N THR A 54 11.79 12.68 -2.91
CA THR A 54 12.33 12.73 -1.55
C THR A 54 11.38 12.04 -0.59
N PRO A 55 11.88 11.50 0.53
CA PRO A 55 11.00 10.91 1.54
C PRO A 55 9.91 11.88 2.01
N VAL A 56 10.24 13.15 2.15
CA VAL A 56 9.27 14.16 2.57
C VAL A 56 8.13 14.29 1.56
N SER A 57 8.46 14.25 0.27
CA SER A 57 7.44 14.38 -0.77
C SER A 57 6.56 13.13 -0.89
N LEU A 58 7.09 11.96 -0.51
CA LEU A 58 6.36 10.71 -0.58
C LEU A 58 5.44 10.50 0.62
N LEU A 59 5.88 10.93 1.80
CA LEU A 59 5.18 10.64 3.05
C LEU A 59 3.74 11.17 3.00
N GLY A 60 2.78 10.29 3.22
CA GLY A 60 1.36 10.63 3.19
C GLY A 60 0.71 10.45 1.82
N THR A 61 1.46 10.01 0.82
CA THR A 61 0.91 9.75 -0.52
C THR A 61 0.62 8.27 -0.71
N VAL A 62 -0.16 7.96 -1.74
CA VAL A 62 -0.49 6.59 -2.13
C VAL A 62 -0.11 6.38 -3.58
N ARG A 63 0.59 5.29 -3.86
CA ARG A 63 0.86 4.89 -5.24
C ARG A 63 -0.01 3.69 -5.58
N TYR A 64 -0.83 3.83 -6.60
CA TYR A 64 -1.68 2.77 -7.11
C TYR A 64 -1.02 2.11 -8.31
N PHE A 65 -1.00 0.80 -8.31
CA PHE A 65 -0.43 0.03 -9.43
C PHE A 65 -1.38 -1.12 -9.77
N GLN A 66 -1.84 -1.15 -11.00
CA GLN A 66 -2.65 -2.26 -11.47
C GLN A 66 -1.75 -3.37 -11.98
N SER A 67 -1.93 -4.57 -11.41
CA SER A 67 -1.11 -5.72 -11.76
C SER A 67 -1.34 -6.15 -13.21
N ASN A 68 -0.25 -6.54 -13.87
CA ASN A 68 -0.33 -7.15 -15.21
C ASN A 68 -0.64 -8.64 -15.13
N VAL A 69 -0.64 -9.20 -13.91
CA VAL A 69 -0.83 -10.64 -13.72
C VAL A 69 -2.29 -10.96 -13.42
N ASN A 70 -2.98 -10.14 -12.63
CA ASN A 70 -4.31 -10.50 -12.14
C ASN A 70 -5.29 -9.34 -12.02
N ALA A 71 -5.10 -8.25 -12.70
CA ALA A 71 -6.00 -7.09 -12.68
C ALA A 71 -6.20 -6.45 -11.29
N ARG A 72 -5.54 -6.98 -10.26
CA ARG A 72 -5.62 -6.44 -8.90
C ARG A 72 -4.89 -5.10 -8.84
N ILE A 73 -5.41 -4.19 -8.04
CA ILE A 73 -4.76 -2.91 -7.77
C ILE A 73 -4.02 -3.02 -6.44
N TYR A 74 -2.74 -2.68 -6.44
CA TYR A 74 -1.96 -2.60 -5.21
C TYR A 74 -1.79 -1.14 -4.85
N ALA A 75 -2.14 -0.79 -3.61
CA ALA A 75 -2.00 0.57 -3.10
C ALA A 75 -0.87 0.58 -2.08
N SER A 76 0.20 1.29 -2.41
CA SER A 76 1.34 1.47 -1.51
C SER A 76 1.12 2.74 -0.71
N LEU A 77 0.93 2.58 0.61
CA LEU A 77 0.65 3.69 1.52
C LEU A 77 1.96 4.16 2.12
N PHE A 78 2.43 5.33 1.72
CA PHE A 78 3.70 5.87 2.21
C PHE A 78 3.51 6.47 3.60
N ALA A 79 3.49 5.62 4.60
CA ALA A 79 3.25 6.00 5.98
C ALA A 79 4.43 5.77 6.91
N GLN A 80 5.59 5.40 6.36
CA GLN A 80 6.83 5.23 7.10
C GLN A 80 7.92 6.00 6.39
N ASP A 81 8.59 6.91 7.10
CA ASP A 81 9.75 7.57 6.50
C ASP A 81 10.96 6.64 6.49
N ALA A 82 11.24 6.00 7.61
CA ALA A 82 12.43 5.19 7.79
C ALA A 82 12.11 3.73 7.97
N TYR A 83 13.13 2.89 7.80
CA TYR A 83 13.10 1.46 8.05
C TYR A 83 14.35 1.08 8.84
N GLY A 84 14.36 -0.09 9.42
CA GLY A 84 15.56 -0.66 10.03
C GLY A 84 15.56 -0.64 11.53
N TYR A 85 16.61 -1.01 12.10
CA TYR A 85 17.07 -1.15 13.47
C TYR A 85 16.02 -1.15 14.57
N GLY A 86 15.19 -2.19 14.57
CA GLY A 86 14.30 -2.44 15.69
C GLY A 86 13.25 -1.38 15.96
N LYS A 87 13.26 -0.29 15.24
CA LYS A 87 12.22 0.70 15.34
C LYS A 87 11.54 0.91 14.01
N GLN A 88 10.28 0.75 14.06
CA GLN A 88 9.38 0.98 12.97
C GLN A 88 8.65 2.27 13.25
N TYR A 89 8.65 3.15 12.31
CA TYR A 89 8.04 4.44 12.52
C TYR A 89 6.87 4.64 11.59
N THR A 90 5.71 4.18 12.04
CA THR A 90 4.49 4.57 11.35
C THR A 90 4.18 6.01 11.70
N ASP A 91 4.10 6.84 10.69
CA ASP A 91 3.64 8.21 10.86
C ASP A 91 2.12 8.19 10.79
N ILE A 92 1.47 8.37 11.92
CA ILE A 92 0.01 8.26 12.01
C ILE A 92 -0.69 9.30 11.13
N ARG A 93 -0.17 10.51 11.07
CA ARG A 93 -0.77 11.56 10.22
C ARG A 93 -0.65 11.21 8.74
N ALA A 94 0.50 10.66 8.36
CA ALA A 94 0.70 10.20 6.99
C ALA A 94 -0.26 9.06 6.67
N LEU A 95 -0.42 8.12 7.59
CA LEU A 95 -1.33 7.00 7.41
C LEU A 95 -2.78 7.49 7.25
N GLU A 96 -3.19 8.46 8.04
CA GLU A 96 -4.52 9.05 7.92
C GLU A 96 -4.73 9.69 6.54
N LYS A 97 -3.72 10.40 6.05
CA LYS A 97 -3.78 10.98 4.70
C LYS A 97 -3.90 9.89 3.64
N CYS A 98 -3.19 8.79 3.80
CA CYS A 98 -3.28 7.65 2.89
C CYS A 98 -4.68 7.06 2.88
N PHE A 99 -5.30 6.92 4.05
CA PHE A 99 -6.67 6.41 4.14
C PHE A 99 -7.67 7.35 3.47
N MET A 100 -7.50 8.65 3.61
CA MET A 100 -8.34 9.62 2.92
C MET A 100 -8.18 9.52 1.41
N ASP A 101 -6.95 9.35 0.94
CA ASP A 101 -6.65 9.17 -0.48
C ASP A 101 -7.33 7.90 -1.01
N LEU A 102 -7.21 6.79 -0.28
CA LEU A 102 -7.86 5.53 -0.65
C LEU A 102 -9.36 5.70 -0.79
N ARG A 103 -9.98 6.39 0.16
CA ARG A 103 -11.42 6.62 0.14
C ARG A 103 -11.82 7.45 -1.08
N GLN A 104 -11.08 8.51 -1.36
CA GLN A 104 -11.35 9.34 -2.52
C GLN A 104 -11.19 8.56 -3.83
N TYR A 105 -10.14 7.74 -3.90
CA TYR A 105 -9.91 6.90 -5.08
C TYR A 105 -11.08 5.95 -5.31
N ALA A 106 -11.52 5.28 -4.26
CA ALA A 106 -12.64 4.34 -4.35
C ALA A 106 -13.95 5.04 -4.72
N ASP A 107 -14.20 6.21 -4.14
CA ASP A 107 -15.41 6.99 -4.42
C ASP A 107 -15.44 7.47 -5.87
N LEU A 108 -14.31 7.96 -6.37
CA LEU A 108 -14.20 8.39 -7.76
C LEU A 108 -14.40 7.22 -8.72
N TYR A 109 -13.82 6.07 -8.39
CA TYR A 109 -13.99 4.87 -9.22
C TYR A 109 -15.45 4.46 -9.28
N GLU A 110 -16.13 4.45 -8.12
CA GLU A 110 -17.55 4.13 -8.06
C GLU A 110 -18.38 5.10 -8.90
N ALA A 111 -18.06 6.40 -8.81
CA ALA A 111 -18.79 7.41 -9.58
C ALA A 111 -18.59 7.24 -11.09
N MET A 112 -17.40 6.85 -11.51
CA MET A 112 -17.08 6.70 -12.94
C MET A 112 -17.59 5.40 -13.54
N TYR A 113 -17.52 4.31 -12.78
CA TYR A 113 -17.79 2.97 -13.30
C TYR A 113 -19.02 2.30 -12.69
N HIS A 114 -19.72 2.97 -11.78
CA HIS A 114 -20.91 2.46 -11.10
C HIS A 114 -20.67 1.13 -10.40
N ARG A 115 -19.47 0.96 -9.84
CA ARG A 115 -19.08 -0.25 -9.14
C ARG A 115 -18.23 0.12 -7.91
N LYS A 116 -18.58 -0.44 -6.77
CA LYS A 116 -17.82 -0.23 -5.54
C LYS A 116 -16.57 -1.10 -5.57
N LEU A 117 -15.44 -0.49 -5.21
CA LEU A 117 -14.20 -1.23 -5.02
C LEU A 117 -14.13 -1.77 -3.60
N SER A 118 -13.73 -3.02 -3.47
CA SER A 118 -13.40 -3.60 -2.18
C SER A 118 -11.89 -3.40 -1.91
N ILE A 119 -11.56 -3.11 -0.66
CA ILE A 119 -10.19 -2.85 -0.24
C ILE A 119 -9.83 -3.81 0.89
N ALA A 120 -8.73 -4.53 0.73
CA ALA A 120 -8.19 -5.37 1.80
C ALA A 120 -6.90 -4.78 2.32
N MET A 121 -6.70 -4.83 3.61
CA MET A 121 -5.50 -4.38 4.29
C MET A 121 -5.04 -5.43 5.27
N PRO A 122 -3.72 -5.47 5.58
CA PRO A 122 -3.23 -6.41 6.56
C PRO A 122 -3.80 -6.10 7.94
N TYR A 123 -4.03 -7.14 8.71
CA TYR A 123 -4.25 -7.00 10.13
C TYR A 123 -3.06 -6.28 10.74
N LYS A 124 -3.27 -5.40 11.68
CA LYS A 124 -2.24 -4.58 12.32
C LYS A 124 -1.51 -3.61 11.39
N ILE A 125 -2.19 -3.15 10.34
CA ILE A 125 -1.61 -2.07 9.53
C ILE A 125 -1.32 -0.87 10.45
N GLY A 126 -0.15 -0.26 10.28
CA GLY A 126 0.27 0.84 11.14
C GLY A 126 0.96 0.42 12.42
N CYS A 127 1.08 -0.87 12.69
CA CYS A 127 1.85 -1.35 13.83
C CYS A 127 3.35 -1.26 13.58
N VAL A 128 4.11 -1.41 14.67
CA VAL A 128 5.57 -1.19 14.66
C VAL A 128 6.28 -1.99 13.58
N ARG A 129 5.76 -3.13 13.19
CA ARG A 129 6.38 -3.90 12.13
C ARG A 129 5.53 -4.01 10.87
N GLY A 130 4.60 -3.11 10.75
CA GLY A 130 3.76 -3.00 9.60
C GLY A 130 3.04 -4.26 9.23
#